data_a14860f93e4357e41f625bd07b1606a0
#
_entry.id   a14860f93e4357e41f625bd07b1606a0
#
_cell.length_a   1.000
_cell.length_b   1.000
_cell.length_c   1.000
_cell.angle_alpha   90.00
_cell.angle_beta   90.00
_cell.angle_gamma   90.00
#
_symmetry.space_group_name_H-M   'P 1'
#
loop_
_entity.id
_entity.type
_entity.pdbx_description
1 polymer ?
#
loop_
_entity_poly.entity_id
_entity_poly.type
_entity_poly.pdbx_seq_one_letter_code
_entity_poly.pdbx_strand_id
1 'polypeptide(L)'
;VDLETAANDVRDKVSRAQRYLPRDCDPPTVSKADADATPILMVALQSDKRSLLELSEIADLTVKEQLQTISDVSSVSIWGEKRYSMRLWLDPIKMSGYGITPLDVKNAVDNENVELPSGSIEGNTTELTIRTLGLMHTAEEFNNLILKEDGNRIVRFSDIGRAELGPADIKSYMKMNGVPMVGVVVIPQPGANHIEIANAVYDRMEKMKKDLPEDVHYNYGFDNTKFIRASIDEVKQTVYEAFVLVIIIIFLFLRDWRVTLVPCIVIPVSLIGAFFVMYLAGFSINVLSMLAVVLAVGLVVDDAIVMTENIYVRIEKGMPPKEAGIEGAKEIFFAVISTTITLVAVFFPIVFMDGTTGRLFREFSIVVSGSVIISSFAALTFTPMLATKLLIKREQQSWFYRKTEPFFEGMNRVYSQSLAAFLKRRWIALPFTIVTILLIGVLWNTIPAEMAPLEDRSQISINTMGAEGVTYEYIRDYTEDINHLVDSIIP
;
A
#
# COMPACT_ATOMS: atom_id res chain seq x y z
N VAL A 1 -16.40 18.39 -2.01
CA VAL A 1 -15.99 19.30 -0.93
C VAL A 1 -14.49 19.11 -0.77
N ASP A 2 -13.73 20.19 -0.77
CA ASP A 2 -12.28 20.16 -0.50
C ASP A 2 -12.01 19.61 0.90
N LEU A 3 -11.01 18.72 1.03
CA LEU A 3 -10.65 18.05 2.29
C LEU A 3 -10.26 19.10 3.37
N GLU A 4 -9.61 20.19 2.98
CA GLU A 4 -9.23 21.27 3.87
C GLU A 4 -10.46 21.95 4.49
N THR A 5 -11.43 22.29 3.64
CA THR A 5 -12.69 22.93 4.06
C THR A 5 -13.46 21.99 4.98
N ALA A 6 -13.57 20.70 4.64
CA ALA A 6 -14.26 19.73 5.47
C ALA A 6 -13.58 19.53 6.85
N ALA A 7 -12.25 19.46 6.88
CA ALA A 7 -11.50 19.33 8.13
C ALA A 7 -11.66 20.54 9.05
N ASN A 8 -11.69 21.75 8.48
CA ASN A 8 -11.91 22.97 9.24
C ASN A 8 -13.35 23.05 9.79
N ASP A 9 -14.34 22.66 9.00
CA ASP A 9 -15.74 22.60 9.46
C ASP A 9 -15.93 21.60 10.60
N VAL A 10 -15.27 20.43 10.52
CA VAL A 10 -15.30 19.43 11.60
C VAL A 10 -14.61 19.99 12.85
N ARG A 11 -13.45 20.62 12.70
CA ARG A 11 -12.71 21.20 13.82
C ARG A 11 -13.52 22.27 14.55
N ASP A 12 -14.22 23.14 13.81
CA ASP A 12 -15.10 24.16 14.38
C ASP A 12 -16.27 23.55 15.14
N LYS A 13 -16.91 22.52 14.60
CA LYS A 13 -18.02 21.81 15.27
C LYS A 13 -17.55 21.10 16.54
N VAL A 14 -16.40 20.43 16.48
CA VAL A 14 -15.79 19.74 17.63
C VAL A 14 -15.43 20.74 18.73
N SER A 15 -14.82 21.87 18.38
CA SER A 15 -14.50 22.94 19.35
C SER A 15 -15.73 23.51 20.04
N ARG A 16 -16.86 23.64 19.32
CA ARG A 16 -18.13 24.03 19.92
C ARG A 16 -18.71 22.95 20.84
N ALA A 17 -18.60 21.69 20.46
CA ALA A 17 -19.08 20.56 21.26
C ALA A 17 -18.26 20.36 22.54
N GLN A 18 -16.99 20.74 22.57
CA GLN A 18 -16.09 20.60 23.74
C GLN A 18 -16.66 21.24 25.02
N ARG A 19 -17.47 22.33 24.89
CA ARG A 19 -18.10 22.99 26.04
C ARG A 19 -19.15 22.11 26.73
N TYR A 20 -19.67 21.08 26.04
CA TYR A 20 -20.71 20.20 26.58
C TYR A 20 -20.13 18.83 27.03
N LEU A 21 -18.83 18.61 26.83
CA LEU A 21 -18.16 17.42 27.33
C LEU A 21 -17.89 17.53 28.82
N PRO A 22 -17.90 16.41 29.56
CA PRO A 22 -17.45 16.37 30.96
C PRO A 22 -16.04 16.90 31.08
N ARG A 23 -15.74 17.56 32.19
CA ARG A 23 -14.41 18.17 32.47
C ARG A 23 -13.29 17.14 32.54
N ASP A 24 -13.63 15.89 32.79
CA ASP A 24 -12.70 14.75 32.93
C ASP A 24 -12.37 14.09 31.58
N CYS A 25 -12.95 14.57 30.47
CA CYS A 25 -12.61 14.10 29.12
C CYS A 25 -11.38 14.82 28.59
N ASP A 26 -10.48 14.06 27.99
CA ASP A 26 -9.39 14.63 27.20
C ASP A 26 -9.93 15.47 26.03
N PRO A 27 -9.27 16.57 25.65
CA PRO A 27 -9.69 17.36 24.52
C PRO A 27 -9.74 16.53 23.24
N PRO A 28 -10.85 16.55 22.48
CA PRO A 28 -10.94 15.81 21.23
C PRO A 28 -9.96 16.36 20.19
N THR A 29 -9.26 15.49 19.53
CA THR A 29 -8.33 15.82 18.45
C THR A 29 -8.97 15.56 17.08
N VAL A 30 -8.82 16.51 16.16
CA VAL A 30 -9.26 16.36 14.76
C VAL A 30 -8.04 16.25 13.88
N SER A 31 -7.82 15.09 13.33
CA SER A 31 -6.74 14.83 12.36
C SER A 31 -7.30 14.53 10.97
N LYS A 32 -6.57 14.93 9.93
CA LYS A 32 -6.82 14.48 8.57
C LYS A 32 -6.17 13.11 8.43
N ALA A 33 -6.97 12.07 8.52
CA ALA A 33 -6.52 10.74 8.25
C ALA A 33 -7.27 10.20 7.02
N ASP A 34 -6.55 9.54 6.13
CA ASP A 34 -7.21 8.66 5.18
C ASP A 34 -7.76 7.48 5.99
N ALA A 35 -9.04 7.15 5.80
CA ALA A 35 -9.64 5.98 6.46
C ALA A 35 -8.90 4.68 6.09
N ASP A 36 -8.20 4.68 4.95
CA ASP A 36 -7.40 3.58 4.43
C ASP A 36 -5.89 3.73 4.70
N ALA A 37 -5.47 4.75 5.47
CA ALA A 37 -4.05 4.97 5.80
C ALA A 37 -3.53 3.87 6.73
N THR A 38 -3.18 2.74 6.13
CA THR A 38 -2.53 1.64 6.86
C THR A 38 -1.05 1.94 7.07
N PRO A 39 -0.50 1.60 8.23
CA PRO A 39 0.94 1.67 8.46
C PRO A 39 1.71 0.89 7.39
N ILE A 40 2.78 1.50 6.88
CA ILE A 40 3.59 0.85 5.83
C ILE A 40 4.76 0.07 6.36
N LEU A 41 5.32 0.51 7.49
CA LEU A 41 6.53 -0.05 8.07
C LEU A 41 6.56 0.20 9.57
N MET A 42 7.08 -0.77 10.32
CA MET A 42 7.34 -0.66 11.76
C MET A 42 8.81 -0.93 12.06
N VAL A 43 9.46 0.01 12.74
CA VAL A 43 10.78 -0.17 13.33
C VAL A 43 10.59 -0.65 14.77
N ALA A 44 10.97 -1.87 15.07
CA ALA A 44 10.93 -2.47 16.38
C ALA A 44 12.24 -2.19 17.13
N LEU A 45 12.18 -1.56 18.31
CA LEU A 45 13.32 -1.33 19.19
C LEU A 45 13.30 -2.35 20.32
N GLN A 46 14.42 -2.98 20.55
CA GLN A 46 14.62 -4.02 21.59
C GLN A 46 15.94 -3.76 22.35
N SER A 47 15.96 -4.12 23.62
CA SER A 47 17.19 -4.15 24.44
C SER A 47 17.05 -5.22 25.52
N ASP A 48 18.14 -5.90 25.80
CA ASP A 48 18.22 -6.87 26.90
C ASP A 48 18.53 -6.21 28.25
N LYS A 49 18.90 -4.92 28.24
CA LYS A 49 19.37 -4.20 29.45
C LYS A 49 18.42 -3.13 29.91
N ARG A 50 17.60 -2.58 29.00
CA ARG A 50 16.72 -1.43 29.27
C ARG A 50 15.28 -1.86 29.51
N SER A 51 14.60 -1.10 30.34
CA SER A 51 13.16 -1.22 30.52
C SER A 51 12.39 -0.72 29.30
N LEU A 52 11.13 -1.15 29.14
CA LEU A 52 10.25 -0.62 28.10
C LEU A 52 9.98 0.89 28.24
N LEU A 53 10.12 1.45 29.47
CA LEU A 53 10.04 2.88 29.72
C LEU A 53 11.18 3.64 29.04
N GLU A 54 12.41 3.21 29.27
CA GLU A 54 13.61 3.81 28.65
C GLU A 54 13.63 3.62 27.13
N LEU A 55 13.19 2.44 26.64
CA LEU A 55 13.04 2.21 25.20
C LEU A 55 11.99 3.12 24.57
N SER A 56 10.88 3.39 25.27
CA SER A 56 9.84 4.29 24.80
C SER A 56 10.33 5.73 24.71
N GLU A 57 11.14 6.16 25.69
CA GLU A 57 11.76 7.49 25.67
C GLU A 57 12.73 7.64 24.47
N ILE A 58 13.57 6.65 24.22
CA ILE A 58 14.45 6.63 23.03
C ILE A 58 13.63 6.61 21.74
N ALA A 59 12.54 5.83 21.70
CA ALA A 59 11.65 5.78 20.55
C ALA A 59 11.01 7.14 20.26
N ASP A 60 10.54 7.86 21.27
CA ASP A 60 9.87 9.16 21.13
C ASP A 60 10.85 10.27 20.79
N LEU A 61 11.90 10.44 21.61
CA LEU A 61 12.82 11.58 21.50
C LEU A 61 13.84 11.44 20.36
N THR A 62 14.22 10.22 19.98
CA THR A 62 15.27 10.02 18.99
C THR A 62 14.71 9.50 17.67
N VAL A 63 13.97 8.38 17.69
CA VAL A 63 13.58 7.69 16.45
C VAL A 63 12.39 8.36 15.79
N LYS A 64 11.32 8.61 16.52
CA LYS A 64 10.10 9.23 16.01
C LYS A 64 10.37 10.62 15.45
N GLU A 65 11.09 11.47 16.19
CA GLU A 65 11.40 12.84 15.75
C GLU A 65 12.14 12.85 14.40
N GLN A 66 13.08 11.92 14.21
CA GLN A 66 13.83 11.80 12.98
C GLN A 66 12.99 11.23 11.82
N LEU A 67 12.15 10.23 12.08
CA LEU A 67 11.31 9.62 11.04
C LEU A 67 10.16 10.54 10.62
N GLN A 68 9.65 11.38 11.51
CA GLN A 68 8.58 12.33 11.22
C GLN A 68 9.00 13.44 10.26
N THR A 69 10.33 13.70 10.13
CA THR A 69 10.85 14.69 9.18
C THR A 69 10.98 14.15 7.74
N ILE A 70 10.70 12.89 7.51
CA ILE A 70 10.74 12.30 6.16
C ILE A 70 9.56 12.84 5.35
N SER A 71 9.82 13.27 4.12
CA SER A 71 8.77 13.73 3.19
C SER A 71 7.71 12.65 3.00
N ASP A 72 6.47 13.10 2.84
CA ASP A 72 5.30 12.23 2.59
C ASP A 72 4.91 11.30 3.73
N VAL A 73 5.56 11.40 4.89
CA VAL A 73 5.08 10.81 6.13
C VAL A 73 3.98 11.69 6.72
N SER A 74 2.83 11.09 7.01
CA SER A 74 1.70 11.76 7.66
C SER A 74 1.90 11.88 9.16
N SER A 75 2.26 10.76 9.78
CA SER A 75 2.50 10.69 11.22
C SER A 75 3.37 9.48 11.56
N VAL A 76 4.01 9.55 12.73
CA VAL A 76 4.75 8.44 13.31
C VAL A 76 4.15 8.14 14.68
N SER A 77 3.68 6.92 14.89
CA SER A 77 3.09 6.46 16.15
C SER A 77 4.00 5.45 16.84
N ILE A 78 3.94 5.39 18.15
CA ILE A 78 4.69 4.41 18.95
C ILE A 78 3.70 3.40 19.50
N TRP A 79 3.85 2.12 19.10
CA TRP A 79 3.06 1.03 19.60
C TRP A 79 3.79 0.31 20.74
N GLY A 80 3.06 -0.04 21.79
CA GLY A 80 3.65 -0.60 23.01
C GLY A 80 4.39 0.43 23.86
N GLU A 81 4.14 1.73 23.59
CA GLU A 81 4.72 2.84 24.33
C GLU A 81 4.42 2.74 25.83
N LYS A 82 5.43 3.00 26.62
CA LYS A 82 5.33 3.17 28.07
C LYS A 82 5.78 4.58 28.43
N ARG A 83 4.82 5.42 28.81
CA ARG A 83 5.12 6.78 29.30
C ARG A 83 5.35 6.76 30.77
N TYR A 84 6.29 7.56 31.24
CA TYR A 84 6.53 7.75 32.67
C TYR A 84 5.30 8.41 33.32
N SER A 85 4.91 7.88 34.46
CA SER A 85 3.87 8.45 35.33
C SER A 85 4.20 8.19 36.77
N MET A 86 3.89 9.14 37.64
CA MET A 86 3.93 8.90 39.08
C MET A 86 2.68 8.11 39.49
N ARG A 87 2.89 6.88 39.93
CA ARG A 87 1.81 5.98 40.36
C ARG A 87 1.65 6.06 41.87
N LEU A 88 0.43 6.37 42.28
CA LEU A 88 0.04 6.48 43.67
C LEU A 88 -0.77 5.25 44.08
N TRP A 89 -0.13 4.28 44.72
CA TRP A 89 -0.79 3.06 45.20
C TRP A 89 -1.44 3.31 46.56
N LEU A 90 -2.75 3.19 46.64
CA LEU A 90 -3.54 3.45 47.83
C LEU A 90 -3.85 2.14 48.55
N ASP A 91 -3.72 2.13 49.88
CA ASP A 91 -4.12 1.03 50.74
C ASP A 91 -5.49 1.33 51.37
N PRO A 92 -6.59 0.63 50.97
CA PRO A 92 -7.91 0.94 51.44
C PRO A 92 -8.08 0.75 52.98
N ILE A 93 -7.33 -0.18 53.59
CA ILE A 93 -7.42 -0.45 55.03
C ILE A 93 -6.79 0.74 55.79
N LYS A 94 -5.61 1.17 55.37
CA LYS A 94 -4.95 2.30 56.00
C LYS A 94 -5.75 3.60 55.79
N MET A 95 -6.26 3.83 54.57
CA MET A 95 -7.11 4.99 54.27
C MET A 95 -8.32 5.06 55.23
N SER A 96 -9.00 3.94 55.42
CA SER A 96 -10.14 3.85 56.36
C SER A 96 -9.72 4.16 57.80
N GLY A 97 -8.51 3.71 58.22
CA GLY A 97 -7.99 3.96 59.56
C GLY A 97 -7.69 5.46 59.83
N TYR A 98 -7.33 6.24 58.78
CA TYR A 98 -7.08 7.67 58.85
C TYR A 98 -8.28 8.54 58.44
N GLY A 99 -9.38 7.91 57.98
CA GLY A 99 -10.57 8.61 57.49
C GLY A 99 -10.30 9.47 56.26
N ILE A 100 -9.46 8.95 55.35
CA ILE A 100 -9.06 9.63 54.09
C ILE A 100 -9.72 8.88 52.92
N THR A 101 -10.26 9.59 51.97
CA THR A 101 -10.88 9.09 50.74
C THR A 101 -9.92 9.23 49.54
N PRO A 102 -10.09 8.48 48.42
CA PRO A 102 -9.33 8.73 47.20
C PRO A 102 -9.46 10.15 46.66
N LEU A 103 -10.61 10.80 46.90
CA LEU A 103 -10.87 12.18 46.49
C LEU A 103 -10.00 13.18 47.31
N ASP A 104 -9.77 12.91 48.59
CA ASP A 104 -8.90 13.75 49.42
C ASP A 104 -7.46 13.69 48.92
N VAL A 105 -7.00 12.51 48.51
CA VAL A 105 -5.67 12.31 47.91
C VAL A 105 -5.56 13.06 46.58
N LYS A 106 -6.59 12.97 45.71
CA LYS A 106 -6.62 13.69 44.44
C LYS A 106 -6.54 15.22 44.72
N ASN A 107 -7.37 15.72 45.60
CA ASN A 107 -7.41 17.15 45.93
C ASN A 107 -6.07 17.64 46.50
N ALA A 108 -5.41 16.82 47.34
CA ALA A 108 -4.11 17.19 47.89
C ALA A 108 -3.04 17.26 46.76
N VAL A 109 -3.04 16.29 45.84
CA VAL A 109 -2.12 16.31 44.68
C VAL A 109 -2.41 17.54 43.79
N ASP A 110 -3.67 17.79 43.46
CA ASP A 110 -4.07 18.91 42.59
C ASP A 110 -3.71 20.28 43.20
N ASN A 111 -3.72 20.41 44.53
CA ASN A 111 -3.41 21.66 45.22
C ASN A 111 -1.90 21.88 45.46
N GLU A 112 -1.18 20.81 45.75
CA GLU A 112 0.24 20.89 46.14
C GLU A 112 1.22 20.66 44.96
N ASN A 113 0.78 19.96 43.90
CA ASN A 113 1.59 19.70 42.73
C ASN A 113 1.26 20.69 41.60
N VAL A 114 1.47 21.98 41.87
CA VAL A 114 1.12 23.03 40.92
C VAL A 114 2.20 24.13 40.90
N GLU A 115 2.58 24.59 39.72
CA GLU A 115 3.47 25.71 39.50
C GLU A 115 2.62 26.98 39.32
N LEU A 116 2.69 27.90 40.30
CA LEU A 116 1.96 29.16 40.25
C LEU A 116 2.91 30.31 39.85
N PRO A 117 2.45 31.25 39.00
CA PRO A 117 3.23 32.42 38.69
C PRO A 117 3.39 33.30 39.94
N SER A 118 4.61 33.51 40.37
CA SER A 118 4.93 34.23 41.60
C SER A 118 5.27 35.72 41.40
N GLY A 119 5.15 36.18 40.14
CA GLY A 119 5.44 37.58 39.80
C GLY A 119 6.93 37.85 39.56
N SER A 120 7.27 39.14 39.58
CA SER A 120 8.64 39.62 39.40
C SER A 120 8.98 40.73 40.38
N ILE A 121 10.27 40.87 40.65
CA ILE A 121 10.82 41.98 41.39
C ILE A 121 11.39 42.97 40.37
N GLU A 122 10.77 44.10 40.23
CA GLU A 122 11.19 45.20 39.35
C GLU A 122 12.17 46.12 40.03
N GLY A 123 13.36 46.28 39.50
CA GLY A 123 14.35 47.26 39.89
C GLY A 123 14.49 48.34 38.81
N ASN A 124 15.26 49.39 39.05
CA ASN A 124 15.45 50.50 38.11
C ASN A 124 16.15 50.07 36.77
N THR A 125 16.89 48.97 36.79
CA THR A 125 17.69 48.50 35.65
C THR A 125 17.58 46.98 35.40
N THR A 126 16.94 46.24 36.32
CA THR A 126 16.83 44.75 36.25
C THR A 126 15.47 44.32 36.74
N GLU A 127 14.88 43.35 36.07
CA GLU A 127 13.70 42.61 36.48
C GLU A 127 14.09 41.18 36.82
N LEU A 128 13.70 40.68 38.00
CA LEU A 128 13.93 39.34 38.46
C LEU A 128 12.60 38.58 38.54
N THR A 129 12.40 37.61 37.67
CA THR A 129 11.21 36.74 37.73
C THR A 129 11.35 35.77 38.90
N ILE A 130 10.33 35.72 39.75
CA ILE A 130 10.26 34.75 40.86
C ILE A 130 9.59 33.48 40.30
N ARG A 131 10.25 32.35 40.45
CA ARG A 131 9.71 31.03 40.09
C ARG A 131 9.50 30.20 41.35
N THR A 132 8.26 29.80 41.61
CA THR A 132 7.92 28.88 42.70
C THR A 132 8.09 27.45 42.18
N LEU A 133 8.94 26.66 42.82
CA LEU A 133 9.12 25.25 42.50
C LEU A 133 8.05 24.43 43.25
N GLY A 134 6.84 24.37 42.69
CA GLY A 134 5.70 23.70 43.30
C GLY A 134 5.43 22.30 42.73
N LEU A 135 6.11 21.90 41.62
CA LEU A 135 5.93 20.57 41.05
C LEU A 135 6.79 19.53 41.76
N MET A 136 6.18 18.43 42.13
CA MET A 136 6.87 17.26 42.66
C MET A 136 7.40 16.39 41.51
N HIS A 137 8.67 16.00 41.55
CA HIS A 137 9.35 15.25 40.48
C HIS A 137 9.77 13.83 40.92
N THR A 138 9.85 13.57 42.20
CA THR A 138 10.35 12.30 42.74
C THR A 138 9.31 11.56 43.56
N ALA A 139 9.39 10.23 43.59
CA ALA A 139 8.50 9.41 44.41
C ALA A 139 8.61 9.77 45.91
N GLU A 140 9.79 10.26 46.37
CA GLU A 140 10.00 10.67 47.75
C GLU A 140 9.21 11.93 48.07
N GLU A 141 9.17 12.92 47.18
CA GLU A 141 8.35 14.15 47.34
C GLU A 141 6.87 13.82 47.45
N PHE A 142 6.35 12.90 46.55
CA PHE A 142 4.97 12.45 46.63
C PHE A 142 4.68 11.64 47.89
N ASN A 143 5.61 10.79 48.37
CA ASN A 143 5.44 10.08 49.63
C ASN A 143 5.39 11.02 50.85
N ASN A 144 6.02 12.17 50.76
CA ASN A 144 6.02 13.20 51.81
C ASN A 144 4.82 14.18 51.73
N LEU A 145 3.97 14.05 50.69
CA LEU A 145 2.78 14.92 50.51
C LEU A 145 1.89 14.84 51.74
N ILE A 146 1.52 15.97 52.30
CA ILE A 146 0.62 16.12 53.44
C ILE A 146 -0.84 16.01 52.93
N LEU A 147 -1.56 15.01 53.43
CA LEU A 147 -2.95 14.78 53.04
C LEU A 147 -3.97 15.40 54.03
N LYS A 148 -3.59 15.40 55.32
CA LYS A 148 -4.46 15.92 56.38
C LYS A 148 -3.65 16.35 57.58
N GLU A 149 -4.06 17.50 58.17
CA GLU A 149 -3.62 17.94 59.49
C GLU A 149 -4.79 17.88 60.47
N ASP A 150 -4.61 17.14 61.54
CA ASP A 150 -5.60 17.01 62.60
C ASP A 150 -4.96 17.33 63.93
N GLY A 151 -4.99 18.60 64.27
CA GLY A 151 -4.35 19.15 65.48
C GLY A 151 -2.81 18.95 65.48
N ASN A 152 -2.32 18.03 66.26
CA ASN A 152 -0.86 17.74 66.38
C ASN A 152 -0.42 16.56 65.52
N ARG A 153 -1.28 15.98 64.67
CA ARG A 153 -0.99 14.83 63.85
C ARG A 153 -1.03 15.16 62.37
N ILE A 154 0.08 14.98 61.70
CA ILE A 154 0.22 15.16 60.26
C ILE A 154 0.13 13.77 59.62
N VAL A 155 -0.80 13.57 58.65
CA VAL A 155 -0.92 12.36 57.88
C VAL A 155 -0.30 12.61 56.50
N ARG A 156 0.71 11.82 56.15
CA ARG A 156 1.42 11.90 54.87
C ARG A 156 0.92 10.82 53.94
N PHE A 157 1.21 10.95 52.64
CA PHE A 157 0.87 9.94 51.65
C PHE A 157 1.50 8.59 51.99
N SER A 158 2.74 8.57 52.47
CA SER A 158 3.44 7.34 52.93
C SER A 158 2.69 6.54 54.01
N ASP A 159 1.83 7.21 54.78
CA ASP A 159 1.05 6.54 55.83
C ASP A 159 -0.09 5.69 55.28
N ILE A 160 -0.63 6.04 54.09
CA ILE A 160 -1.79 5.39 53.47
C ILE A 160 -1.49 4.67 52.17
N GLY A 161 -0.26 4.85 51.63
CA GLY A 161 0.09 4.29 50.33
C GLY A 161 1.57 4.35 50.03
N ARG A 162 1.91 4.21 48.77
CA ARG A 162 3.27 4.43 48.26
C ARG A 162 3.23 5.05 46.88
N ALA A 163 4.13 5.98 46.62
CA ALA A 163 4.38 6.54 45.31
C ALA A 163 5.55 5.79 44.66
N GLU A 164 5.44 5.51 43.38
CA GLU A 164 6.50 4.96 42.57
C GLU A 164 6.46 5.53 41.16
N LEU A 165 7.63 5.73 40.54
CA LEU A 165 7.72 6.10 39.14
C LEU A 165 7.58 4.82 38.29
N GLY A 166 6.61 4.82 37.40
CA GLY A 166 6.30 3.66 36.59
C GLY A 166 5.55 3.98 35.30
N PRO A 167 5.12 2.99 34.55
CA PRO A 167 4.37 3.22 33.30
C PRO A 167 2.96 3.71 33.58
N ALA A 168 2.51 4.71 32.81
CA ALA A 168 1.13 5.20 32.88
C ALA A 168 0.11 4.09 32.53
N ASP A 169 0.40 3.30 31.49
CA ASP A 169 -0.39 2.12 31.13
C ASP A 169 0.42 0.84 31.34
N ILE A 170 -0.12 -0.05 32.20
CA ILE A 170 0.47 -1.36 32.48
C ILE A 170 -0.21 -2.49 31.69
N LYS A 171 -1.37 -2.21 31.05
CA LYS A 171 -2.24 -3.23 30.44
C LYS A 171 -1.97 -3.43 28.95
N SER A 172 -0.88 -2.91 28.43
CA SER A 172 -0.46 -3.13 27.04
C SER A 172 1.01 -3.55 27.00
N TYR A 173 1.39 -4.42 26.09
CA TYR A 173 2.78 -4.69 25.76
C TYR A 173 2.89 -5.27 24.35
N MET A 174 4.08 -5.18 23.79
CA MET A 174 4.42 -5.79 22.51
C MET A 174 5.67 -6.65 22.63
N LYS A 175 5.69 -7.74 21.86
CA LYS A 175 6.87 -8.61 21.71
C LYS A 175 7.10 -8.90 20.24
N MET A 176 8.35 -9.15 19.90
CA MET A 176 8.76 -9.69 18.61
C MET A 176 9.75 -10.83 18.90
N ASN A 177 9.46 -12.01 18.38
CA ASN A 177 10.25 -13.23 18.63
C ASN A 177 10.45 -13.51 20.13
N GLY A 178 9.39 -13.34 20.93
CA GLY A 178 9.44 -13.55 22.39
C GLY A 178 10.09 -12.44 23.21
N VAL A 179 10.78 -11.47 22.60
CA VAL A 179 11.47 -10.38 23.30
C VAL A 179 10.57 -9.13 23.35
N PRO A 180 10.40 -8.49 24.53
CA PRO A 180 9.64 -7.24 24.63
C PRO A 180 10.23 -6.15 23.72
N MET A 181 9.35 -5.35 23.10
CA MET A 181 9.74 -4.30 22.17
C MET A 181 8.88 -3.07 22.25
N VAL A 182 9.37 -2.00 21.68
CA VAL A 182 8.63 -0.78 21.36
C VAL A 182 8.64 -0.60 19.83
N GLY A 183 7.48 -0.47 19.20
CA GLY A 183 7.34 -0.37 17.75
C GLY A 183 7.11 1.07 17.30
N VAL A 184 8.02 1.63 16.51
CA VAL A 184 7.84 2.94 15.86
C VAL A 184 7.23 2.73 14.48
N VAL A 185 6.01 3.18 14.29
CA VAL A 185 5.16 2.87 13.13
C VAL A 185 5.02 4.10 12.24
N VAL A 186 5.33 3.93 10.96
CA VAL A 186 5.28 5.00 9.97
C VAL A 186 3.99 4.92 9.16
N ILE A 187 3.24 6.02 9.15
CA ILE A 187 1.98 6.17 8.43
C ILE A 187 2.18 7.18 7.29
N PRO A 188 1.89 6.79 6.03
CA PRO A 188 2.11 7.63 4.87
C PRO A 188 1.03 8.70 4.72
N GLN A 189 1.31 9.76 3.96
CA GLN A 189 0.30 10.67 3.45
C GLN A 189 -0.54 10.01 2.36
N PRO A 190 -1.80 10.44 2.16
CA PRO A 190 -2.62 9.95 1.06
C PRO A 190 -1.95 10.16 -0.30
N GLY A 191 -1.83 9.09 -1.08
CA GLY A 191 -1.20 9.12 -2.41
C GLY A 191 0.33 9.13 -2.43
N ALA A 192 0.97 9.02 -1.27
CA ALA A 192 2.44 8.97 -1.17
C ALA A 192 3.03 7.67 -1.73
N ASN A 193 4.28 7.73 -2.17
CA ASN A 193 5.02 6.56 -2.64
C ASN A 193 5.59 5.77 -1.44
N HIS A 194 4.96 4.65 -1.12
CA HIS A 194 5.34 3.81 0.03
C HIS A 194 6.78 3.29 -0.07
N ILE A 195 7.27 2.99 -1.29
CA ILE A 195 8.63 2.49 -1.50
C ILE A 195 9.67 3.58 -1.21
N GLU A 196 9.42 4.82 -1.63
CA GLU A 196 10.31 5.95 -1.35
C GLU A 196 10.38 6.25 0.13
N ILE A 197 9.23 6.27 0.83
CA ILE A 197 9.19 6.45 2.28
C ILE A 197 9.99 5.34 2.97
N ALA A 198 9.77 4.07 2.61
CA ALA A 198 10.50 2.97 3.22
C ALA A 198 12.01 3.06 2.99
N ASN A 199 12.46 3.44 1.78
CA ASN A 199 13.87 3.68 1.51
C ASN A 199 14.44 4.80 2.39
N ALA A 200 13.70 5.91 2.50
CA ALA A 200 14.12 7.03 3.35
C ALA A 200 14.19 6.62 4.83
N VAL A 201 13.26 5.76 5.29
CA VAL A 201 13.31 5.19 6.65
C VAL A 201 14.56 4.31 6.83
N TYR A 202 14.85 3.41 5.89
CA TYR A 202 16.05 2.57 5.98
C TYR A 202 17.33 3.40 6.02
N ASP A 203 17.46 4.37 5.13
CA ASP A 203 18.63 5.27 5.09
C ASP A 203 18.76 6.10 6.38
N ARG A 204 17.63 6.55 6.95
CA ARG A 204 17.60 7.31 8.20
C ARG A 204 18.00 6.43 9.37
N MET A 205 17.46 5.21 9.48
CA MET A 205 17.78 4.26 10.54
C MET A 205 19.26 3.83 10.51
N GLU A 206 19.83 3.61 9.32
CA GLU A 206 21.26 3.26 9.22
C GLU A 206 22.17 4.41 9.67
N LYS A 207 21.78 5.67 9.39
CA LYS A 207 22.50 6.84 9.89
C LYS A 207 22.38 6.97 11.42
N MET A 208 21.17 6.77 11.95
CA MET A 208 20.88 6.87 13.38
C MET A 208 21.49 5.73 14.20
N LYS A 209 21.89 4.64 13.59
CA LYS A 209 22.55 3.52 14.27
C LYS A 209 23.74 3.93 15.13
N LYS A 210 24.41 5.03 14.76
CA LYS A 210 25.54 5.60 15.52
C LYS A 210 25.11 6.43 16.73
N ASP A 211 23.88 6.93 16.71
CA ASP A 211 23.33 7.81 17.74
C ASP A 211 22.52 7.00 18.77
N LEU A 212 22.14 5.77 18.42
CA LEU A 212 21.47 4.84 19.33
C LEU A 212 22.49 4.23 20.31
N PRO A 213 22.11 4.01 21.57
CA PRO A 213 22.94 3.27 22.52
C PRO A 213 23.31 1.88 22.00
N GLU A 214 24.50 1.39 22.30
CA GLU A 214 25.03 0.10 21.82
C GLU A 214 24.16 -1.12 22.21
N ASP A 215 23.42 -1.01 23.31
CA ASP A 215 22.52 -2.04 23.81
C ASP A 215 21.11 -2.01 23.19
N VAL A 216 20.81 -1.01 22.36
CA VAL A 216 19.52 -0.87 21.67
C VAL A 216 19.67 -1.40 20.25
N HIS A 217 18.93 -2.47 19.96
CA HIS A 217 18.88 -3.07 18.63
C HIS A 217 17.56 -2.70 17.96
N TYR A 218 17.63 -2.46 16.65
CA TYR A 218 16.40 -2.26 15.87
C TYR A 218 16.26 -3.34 14.80
N ASN A 219 15.01 -3.73 14.56
CA ASN A 219 14.59 -4.62 13.49
C ASN A 219 13.33 -4.07 12.83
N TYR A 220 12.96 -4.60 11.68
CA TYR A 220 11.71 -4.25 11.02
C TYR A 220 10.66 -5.31 11.37
N GLY A 221 9.63 -4.90 12.15
CA GLY A 221 8.60 -5.81 12.63
C GLY A 221 7.63 -6.22 11.52
N PHE A 222 7.17 -5.26 10.75
CA PHE A 222 6.50 -5.50 9.47
C PHE A 222 6.94 -4.46 8.43
N ASP A 223 6.85 -4.84 7.17
CA ASP A 223 7.20 -4.00 6.03
C ASP A 223 6.35 -4.40 4.82
N ASN A 224 5.27 -3.67 4.61
CA ASN A 224 4.36 -3.89 3.51
C ASN A 224 5.00 -3.60 2.15
N THR A 225 6.11 -2.83 2.12
CA THR A 225 6.78 -2.50 0.86
C THR A 225 7.55 -3.69 0.28
N LYS A 226 7.93 -4.68 1.10
CA LYS A 226 8.55 -5.92 0.61
C LYS A 226 7.62 -6.66 -0.35
N PHE A 227 6.35 -6.78 0.01
CA PHE A 227 5.34 -7.38 -0.84
C PHE A 227 5.15 -6.57 -2.14
N ILE A 228 5.03 -5.23 -2.03
CA ILE A 228 4.89 -4.35 -3.20
C ILE A 228 6.09 -4.50 -4.15
N ARG A 229 7.32 -4.53 -3.62
CA ARG A 229 8.54 -4.73 -4.42
C ARG A 229 8.55 -6.08 -5.11
N ALA A 230 8.29 -7.15 -4.37
CA ALA A 230 8.22 -8.51 -4.92
C ALA A 230 7.18 -8.58 -6.04
N SER A 231 5.98 -8.02 -5.83
CA SER A 231 4.94 -7.98 -6.85
C SER A 231 5.35 -7.19 -8.10
N ILE A 232 6.00 -6.03 -7.94
CA ILE A 232 6.50 -5.24 -9.08
C ILE A 232 7.59 -6.01 -9.84
N ASP A 233 8.50 -6.68 -9.15
CA ASP A 233 9.58 -7.43 -9.77
C ASP A 233 9.05 -8.68 -10.50
N GLU A 234 8.04 -9.36 -9.95
CA GLU A 234 7.34 -10.45 -10.61
C GLU A 234 6.62 -9.98 -11.89
N VAL A 235 5.95 -8.82 -11.82
CA VAL A 235 5.31 -8.26 -13.02
C VAL A 235 6.34 -7.82 -14.07
N LYS A 236 7.48 -7.23 -13.68
CA LYS A 236 8.57 -6.94 -14.62
C LYS A 236 9.07 -8.21 -15.31
N GLN A 237 9.26 -9.28 -14.56
CA GLN A 237 9.64 -10.58 -15.13
C GLN A 237 8.56 -11.08 -16.08
N THR A 238 7.28 -11.01 -15.71
CA THR A 238 6.15 -11.38 -16.56
C THR A 238 6.11 -10.58 -17.86
N VAL A 239 6.38 -9.25 -17.82
CA VAL A 239 6.49 -8.42 -19.03
C VAL A 239 7.59 -8.96 -19.96
N TYR A 240 8.75 -9.29 -19.41
CA TYR A 240 9.86 -9.84 -20.19
C TYR A 240 9.53 -11.21 -20.78
N GLU A 241 8.95 -12.11 -20.00
CA GLU A 241 8.52 -13.44 -20.46
C GLU A 241 7.45 -13.34 -21.54
N ALA A 242 6.45 -12.47 -21.34
CA ALA A 242 5.41 -12.21 -22.33
C ALA A 242 5.99 -11.67 -23.64
N PHE A 243 6.94 -10.74 -23.56
CA PHE A 243 7.63 -10.21 -24.73
C PHE A 243 8.39 -11.28 -25.51
N VAL A 244 9.16 -12.11 -24.83
CA VAL A 244 9.89 -13.23 -25.45
C VAL A 244 8.93 -14.25 -26.08
N LEU A 245 7.88 -14.61 -25.36
CA LEU A 245 6.88 -15.58 -25.83
C LEU A 245 6.15 -15.05 -27.08
N VAL A 246 5.77 -13.78 -27.09
CA VAL A 246 5.14 -13.13 -28.24
C VAL A 246 6.07 -13.15 -29.45
N ILE A 247 7.35 -12.84 -29.28
CA ILE A 247 8.34 -12.92 -30.36
C ILE A 247 8.43 -14.35 -30.93
N ILE A 248 8.49 -15.37 -30.08
CA ILE A 248 8.55 -16.78 -30.50
C ILE A 248 7.31 -17.15 -31.30
N ILE A 249 6.10 -16.77 -30.82
CA ILE A 249 4.85 -17.07 -31.50
C ILE A 249 4.80 -16.37 -32.86
N ILE A 250 5.10 -15.04 -32.91
CA ILE A 250 5.14 -14.30 -34.17
C ILE A 250 6.10 -14.97 -35.17
N PHE A 251 7.30 -15.33 -34.72
CA PHE A 251 8.29 -16.00 -35.55
C PHE A 251 7.78 -17.36 -36.05
N LEU A 252 7.10 -18.12 -35.22
CA LEU A 252 6.58 -19.43 -35.57
C LEU A 252 5.49 -19.33 -36.66
N PHE A 253 4.65 -18.32 -36.61
CA PHE A 253 3.58 -18.06 -37.59
C PHE A 253 4.09 -17.40 -38.86
N LEU A 254 4.90 -16.32 -38.74
CA LEU A 254 5.44 -15.62 -39.91
C LEU A 254 6.61 -16.32 -40.54
N ARG A 255 7.31 -17.22 -39.84
CA ARG A 255 8.40 -18.09 -40.33
C ARG A 255 9.55 -17.37 -41.05
N ASP A 256 9.62 -16.03 -40.84
CA ASP A 256 10.67 -15.16 -41.35
C ASP A 256 11.11 -14.16 -40.26
N TRP A 257 12.42 -14.15 -39.97
CA TRP A 257 12.96 -13.29 -38.92
C TRP A 257 12.85 -11.78 -39.26
N ARG A 258 12.86 -11.40 -40.54
CA ARG A 258 12.75 -10.01 -40.98
C ARG A 258 11.31 -9.49 -40.80
N VAL A 259 10.35 -10.35 -41.13
CA VAL A 259 8.93 -10.06 -40.95
C VAL A 259 8.61 -9.95 -39.46
N THR A 260 9.19 -10.86 -38.66
CA THR A 260 9.05 -10.89 -37.20
C THR A 260 9.66 -9.62 -36.54
N LEU A 261 10.78 -9.14 -37.05
CA LEU A 261 11.49 -8.00 -36.46
C LEU A 261 10.63 -6.71 -36.46
N VAL A 262 9.75 -6.54 -37.45
CA VAL A 262 8.92 -5.33 -37.54
C VAL A 262 7.98 -5.18 -36.35
N PRO A 263 7.08 -6.16 -36.02
CA PRO A 263 6.26 -6.08 -34.81
C PRO A 263 7.11 -6.06 -33.52
N CYS A 264 8.23 -6.77 -33.48
CA CYS A 264 9.12 -6.80 -32.29
C CYS A 264 9.67 -5.43 -31.92
N ILE A 265 9.91 -4.55 -32.90
CA ILE A 265 10.37 -3.17 -32.65
C ILE A 265 9.20 -2.28 -32.19
N VAL A 266 7.99 -2.55 -32.67
CA VAL A 266 6.80 -1.76 -32.32
C VAL A 266 6.41 -1.96 -30.85
N ILE A 267 6.59 -3.17 -30.30
CA ILE A 267 6.22 -3.46 -28.89
C ILE A 267 6.93 -2.52 -27.91
N PRO A 268 8.27 -2.41 -27.88
CA PRO A 268 8.95 -1.47 -26.97
C PRO A 268 8.52 -0.03 -27.16
N VAL A 269 8.27 0.43 -28.38
CA VAL A 269 7.79 1.79 -28.64
C VAL A 269 6.45 2.03 -27.99
N SER A 270 5.53 1.09 -28.10
CA SER A 270 4.20 1.19 -27.49
C SER A 270 4.24 1.07 -25.98
N LEU A 271 5.13 0.25 -25.41
CA LEU A 271 5.35 0.17 -23.96
C LEU A 271 5.92 1.47 -23.38
N ILE A 272 6.89 2.09 -24.06
CA ILE A 272 7.39 3.42 -23.68
C ILE A 272 6.24 4.43 -23.74
N GLY A 273 5.37 4.32 -24.75
CA GLY A 273 4.15 5.13 -24.85
C GLY A 273 3.19 4.92 -23.67
N ALA A 274 3.03 3.69 -23.17
CA ALA A 274 2.24 3.39 -21.98
C ALA A 274 2.79 4.12 -20.74
N PHE A 275 4.08 4.04 -20.50
CA PHE A 275 4.74 4.78 -19.41
C PHE A 275 4.61 6.31 -19.58
N PHE A 276 4.65 6.80 -20.81
CA PHE A 276 4.43 8.21 -21.10
C PHE A 276 3.00 8.65 -20.75
N VAL A 277 1.99 7.82 -21.05
CA VAL A 277 0.59 8.08 -20.63
C VAL A 277 0.46 8.10 -19.12
N MET A 278 1.11 7.15 -18.42
CA MET A 278 1.14 7.13 -16.95
C MET A 278 1.74 8.42 -16.39
N TYR A 279 2.85 8.87 -16.95
CA TYR A 279 3.50 10.12 -16.55
C TYR A 279 2.60 11.35 -16.74
N LEU A 280 1.93 11.47 -17.89
CA LEU A 280 1.01 12.59 -18.17
C LEU A 280 -0.21 12.58 -17.26
N ALA A 281 -0.71 11.39 -16.91
CA ALA A 281 -1.86 11.21 -16.02
C ALA A 281 -1.51 11.35 -14.53
N GLY A 282 -0.22 11.47 -14.17
CA GLY A 282 0.24 11.54 -12.79
C GLY A 282 0.10 10.23 -12.01
N PHE A 283 0.10 9.08 -12.71
CA PHE A 283 -0.03 7.76 -12.08
C PHE A 283 1.30 7.22 -11.59
N SER A 284 1.24 6.47 -10.50
CA SER A 284 2.39 5.75 -9.96
C SER A 284 2.57 4.37 -10.61
N ILE A 285 3.79 3.83 -10.52
CA ILE A 285 4.05 2.43 -10.86
C ILE A 285 3.55 1.58 -9.68
N ASN A 286 2.47 0.85 -9.90
CA ASN A 286 1.86 -0.07 -8.94
C ASN A 286 1.48 -1.39 -9.64
N VAL A 287 1.02 -2.36 -8.87
CA VAL A 287 0.67 -3.69 -9.41
C VAL A 287 -0.39 -3.61 -10.51
N LEU A 288 -1.41 -2.76 -10.36
CA LEU A 288 -2.49 -2.62 -11.34
C LEU A 288 -2.04 -1.90 -12.61
N SER A 289 -1.28 -0.81 -12.49
CA SER A 289 -0.74 -0.12 -13.67
C SER A 289 0.25 -1.00 -14.44
N MET A 290 1.05 -1.80 -13.74
CA MET A 290 1.96 -2.76 -14.37
C MET A 290 1.19 -3.95 -15.00
N LEU A 291 0.12 -4.42 -14.39
CA LEU A 291 -0.76 -5.43 -15.00
C LEU A 291 -1.41 -4.90 -16.29
N ALA A 292 -1.78 -3.63 -16.33
CA ALA A 292 -2.25 -2.95 -17.54
C ALA A 292 -1.18 -2.97 -18.64
N VAL A 293 0.09 -2.75 -18.28
CA VAL A 293 1.24 -2.83 -19.21
C VAL A 293 1.41 -4.25 -19.73
N VAL A 294 1.31 -5.29 -18.89
CA VAL A 294 1.35 -6.70 -19.32
C VAL A 294 0.26 -7.02 -20.34
N LEU A 295 -0.97 -6.62 -20.03
CA LEU A 295 -2.11 -6.81 -20.94
C LEU A 295 -1.90 -6.05 -22.26
N ALA A 296 -1.36 -4.83 -22.16
CA ALA A 296 -1.07 -4.02 -23.34
C ALA A 296 -0.07 -4.71 -24.30
N VAL A 297 0.91 -5.48 -23.81
CA VAL A 297 1.87 -6.23 -24.67
C VAL A 297 1.12 -7.10 -25.69
N GLY A 298 0.09 -7.81 -25.25
CA GLY A 298 -0.70 -8.68 -26.15
C GLY A 298 -1.59 -7.88 -27.12
N LEU A 299 -2.27 -6.84 -26.63
CA LEU A 299 -3.20 -6.04 -27.44
C LEU A 299 -2.48 -5.17 -28.48
N VAL A 300 -1.31 -4.68 -28.12
CA VAL A 300 -0.50 -3.73 -28.90
C VAL A 300 0.10 -4.40 -30.15
N VAL A 301 0.44 -5.65 -30.04
CA VAL A 301 1.15 -6.40 -31.09
C VAL A 301 0.24 -6.75 -32.29
N ASP A 302 -1.05 -6.91 -32.05
CA ASP A 302 -2.00 -7.43 -33.02
C ASP A 302 -2.10 -6.52 -34.28
N ASP A 303 -2.28 -5.22 -34.09
CA ASP A 303 -2.33 -4.24 -35.18
C ASP A 303 -1.03 -4.26 -36.02
N ALA A 304 0.13 -4.37 -35.37
CA ALA A 304 1.43 -4.41 -36.05
C ALA A 304 1.66 -5.70 -36.83
N ILE A 305 1.15 -6.86 -36.32
CA ILE A 305 1.21 -8.14 -37.03
C ILE A 305 0.38 -8.09 -38.29
N VAL A 306 -0.90 -7.70 -38.19
CA VAL A 306 -1.83 -7.63 -39.31
C VAL A 306 -1.32 -6.66 -40.39
N MET A 307 -0.81 -5.51 -39.98
CA MET A 307 -0.20 -4.55 -40.89
C MET A 307 1.02 -5.14 -41.63
N THR A 308 1.93 -5.77 -40.90
CA THR A 308 3.15 -6.36 -41.46
C THR A 308 2.81 -7.48 -42.40
N GLU A 309 1.88 -8.36 -42.05
CA GLU A 309 1.43 -9.50 -42.90
C GLU A 309 0.80 -9.01 -44.20
N ASN A 310 -0.10 -8.04 -44.15
CA ASN A 310 -0.74 -7.47 -45.34
C ASN A 310 0.27 -6.83 -46.31
N ILE A 311 1.26 -6.14 -45.79
CA ILE A 311 2.34 -5.54 -46.59
C ILE A 311 3.21 -6.67 -47.18
N TYR A 312 3.57 -7.68 -46.40
CA TYR A 312 4.43 -8.77 -46.79
C TYR A 312 3.81 -9.62 -47.92
N VAL A 313 2.55 -9.96 -47.81
CA VAL A 313 1.80 -10.71 -48.88
C VAL A 313 1.82 -9.97 -50.20
N ARG A 314 1.74 -8.63 -50.20
CA ARG A 314 1.84 -7.80 -51.42
C ARG A 314 3.26 -7.82 -52.03
N ILE A 315 4.28 -7.75 -51.17
CA ILE A 315 5.68 -7.86 -51.62
C ILE A 315 5.96 -9.25 -52.22
N GLU A 316 5.43 -10.30 -51.63
CA GLU A 316 5.53 -11.67 -52.20
C GLU A 316 4.87 -11.78 -53.59
N LYS A 317 3.72 -11.11 -53.77
CA LYS A 317 3.05 -11.04 -55.11
C LYS A 317 3.80 -10.20 -56.14
N GLY A 318 4.94 -9.59 -55.74
CA GLY A 318 5.81 -8.86 -56.65
C GLY A 318 5.62 -7.35 -56.68
N MET A 319 4.83 -6.79 -55.76
CA MET A 319 4.66 -5.34 -55.63
C MET A 319 5.94 -4.73 -55.06
N PRO A 320 6.41 -3.55 -55.54
CA PRO A 320 7.53 -2.83 -54.93
C PRO A 320 7.27 -2.55 -53.45
N PRO A 321 8.26 -2.69 -52.55
CA PRO A 321 8.05 -2.57 -51.10
C PRO A 321 7.41 -1.22 -50.68
N LYS A 322 7.74 -0.13 -51.36
CA LYS A 322 7.20 1.21 -51.07
C LYS A 322 5.71 1.32 -51.41
N GLU A 323 5.29 0.78 -52.56
CA GLU A 323 3.90 0.73 -53.00
C GLU A 323 3.09 -0.23 -52.12
N ALA A 324 3.66 -1.41 -51.83
CA ALA A 324 3.07 -2.40 -50.93
C ALA A 324 2.80 -1.84 -49.53
N GLY A 325 3.72 -1.00 -49.02
CA GLY A 325 3.53 -0.31 -47.73
C GLY A 325 2.38 0.68 -47.74
N ILE A 326 2.26 1.49 -48.81
CA ILE A 326 1.20 2.49 -48.94
C ILE A 326 -0.18 1.83 -49.12
N GLU A 327 -0.27 0.87 -50.06
CA GLU A 327 -1.54 0.21 -50.33
C GLU A 327 -1.98 -0.73 -49.19
N GLY A 328 -1.02 -1.46 -48.61
CA GLY A 328 -1.29 -2.30 -47.43
C GLY A 328 -1.80 -1.51 -46.25
N ALA A 329 -1.18 -0.35 -45.98
CA ALA A 329 -1.66 0.52 -44.91
C ALA A 329 -3.03 1.12 -45.18
N LYS A 330 -3.32 1.53 -46.43
CA LYS A 330 -4.67 2.06 -46.79
C LYS A 330 -5.78 1.03 -46.62
N GLU A 331 -5.53 -0.24 -46.95
CA GLU A 331 -6.57 -1.27 -46.90
C GLU A 331 -7.02 -1.56 -45.45
N ILE A 332 -6.07 -1.62 -44.52
CA ILE A 332 -6.38 -1.96 -43.12
C ILE A 332 -6.53 -0.76 -42.19
N PHE A 333 -6.36 0.48 -42.71
CA PHE A 333 -6.45 1.70 -41.93
C PHE A 333 -7.74 1.77 -41.09
N PHE A 334 -8.91 1.60 -41.75
CA PHE A 334 -10.19 1.66 -41.05
C PHE A 334 -10.40 0.51 -40.08
N ALA A 335 -9.85 -0.67 -40.39
CA ALA A 335 -9.92 -1.83 -39.47
C ALA A 335 -9.16 -1.51 -38.16
N VAL A 336 -7.92 -1.04 -38.26
CA VAL A 336 -7.08 -0.67 -37.09
C VAL A 336 -7.73 0.46 -36.28
N ILE A 337 -8.24 1.50 -36.92
CA ILE A 337 -8.94 2.59 -36.20
C ILE A 337 -10.21 2.05 -35.52
N SER A 338 -10.96 1.20 -36.17
CA SER A 338 -12.19 0.62 -35.61
C SER A 338 -11.90 -0.27 -34.40
N THR A 339 -10.87 -1.14 -34.47
CA THR A 339 -10.46 -1.98 -33.34
C THR A 339 -9.97 -1.14 -32.17
N THR A 340 -9.18 -0.10 -32.42
CA THR A 340 -8.72 0.87 -31.40
C THR A 340 -9.88 1.54 -30.69
N ILE A 341 -10.82 2.12 -31.46
CA ILE A 341 -11.97 2.81 -30.88
C ILE A 341 -12.82 1.83 -30.05
N THR A 342 -13.01 0.60 -30.55
CA THR A 342 -13.76 -0.43 -29.84
C THR A 342 -13.10 -0.81 -28.52
N LEU A 343 -11.79 -1.04 -28.51
CA LEU A 343 -11.04 -1.36 -27.31
C LEU A 343 -11.09 -0.21 -26.29
N VAL A 344 -10.87 1.03 -26.74
CA VAL A 344 -11.00 2.21 -25.87
C VAL A 344 -12.41 2.32 -25.31
N ALA A 345 -13.45 2.12 -26.13
CA ALA A 345 -14.85 2.19 -25.71
C ALA A 345 -15.22 1.13 -24.66
N VAL A 346 -14.56 -0.02 -24.65
CA VAL A 346 -14.76 -1.07 -23.63
C VAL A 346 -14.16 -0.65 -22.27
N PHE A 347 -12.98 -0.02 -22.26
CA PHE A 347 -12.31 0.39 -21.02
C PHE A 347 -12.78 1.76 -20.50
N PHE A 348 -13.29 2.63 -21.37
CA PHE A 348 -13.68 3.99 -21.03
C PHE A 348 -14.75 4.13 -19.93
N PRO A 349 -15.81 3.29 -19.87
CA PRO A 349 -16.80 3.38 -18.79
C PRO A 349 -16.22 3.14 -17.39
N ILE A 350 -15.16 2.35 -17.26
CA ILE A 350 -14.53 2.05 -16.00
C ILE A 350 -13.90 3.30 -15.36
N VAL A 351 -13.48 4.25 -16.20
CA VAL A 351 -12.90 5.53 -15.73
C VAL A 351 -13.90 6.35 -14.90
N PHE A 352 -15.20 6.19 -15.16
CA PHE A 352 -16.29 6.91 -14.48
C PHE A 352 -16.91 6.14 -13.32
N MET A 353 -16.40 4.96 -13.00
CA MET A 353 -16.88 4.22 -11.83
C MET A 353 -16.49 4.93 -10.55
N ASP A 354 -17.45 5.02 -9.62
CA ASP A 354 -17.22 5.56 -8.28
C ASP A 354 -16.77 4.48 -7.28
N GLY A 355 -16.29 4.92 -6.13
CA GLY A 355 -15.88 4.04 -5.03
C GLY A 355 -14.46 3.47 -5.16
N THR A 356 -14.12 2.52 -4.29
CA THR A 356 -12.78 1.92 -4.22
C THR A 356 -12.44 1.17 -5.50
N THR A 357 -13.37 0.39 -6.04
CA THR A 357 -13.19 -0.35 -7.30
C THR A 357 -12.93 0.60 -8.47
N GLY A 358 -13.67 1.72 -8.56
CA GLY A 358 -13.46 2.73 -9.60
C GLY A 358 -12.07 3.36 -9.52
N ARG A 359 -11.60 3.68 -8.32
CA ARG A 359 -10.23 4.22 -8.10
C ARG A 359 -9.16 3.24 -8.56
N LEU A 360 -9.27 1.98 -8.17
CA LEU A 360 -8.30 0.93 -8.52
C LEU A 360 -8.22 0.70 -10.03
N PHE A 361 -9.36 0.56 -10.70
CA PHE A 361 -9.39 0.23 -12.13
C PHE A 361 -9.30 1.43 -13.07
N ARG A 362 -9.39 2.67 -12.57
CA ARG A 362 -9.23 3.88 -13.38
C ARG A 362 -7.85 3.97 -14.00
N GLU A 363 -6.79 3.78 -13.20
CA GLU A 363 -5.41 3.80 -13.68
C GLU A 363 -5.18 2.70 -14.71
N PHE A 364 -5.62 1.47 -14.43
CA PHE A 364 -5.57 0.35 -15.34
C PHE A 364 -6.22 0.68 -16.70
N SER A 365 -7.44 1.22 -16.69
CA SER A 365 -8.21 1.52 -17.90
C SER A 365 -7.58 2.61 -18.74
N ILE A 366 -7.05 3.66 -18.12
CA ILE A 366 -6.39 4.76 -18.83
C ILE A 366 -5.07 4.28 -19.43
N VAL A 367 -4.29 3.48 -18.71
CA VAL A 367 -3.01 2.92 -19.20
C VAL A 367 -3.24 1.99 -20.39
N VAL A 368 -4.21 1.07 -20.31
CA VAL A 368 -4.54 0.17 -21.43
C VAL A 368 -5.02 0.98 -22.63
N SER A 369 -5.99 1.88 -22.45
CA SER A 369 -6.55 2.70 -23.52
C SER A 369 -5.47 3.55 -24.20
N GLY A 370 -4.63 4.20 -23.40
CA GLY A 370 -3.51 5.02 -23.91
C GLY A 370 -2.48 4.18 -24.67
N SER A 371 -2.15 2.99 -24.16
CA SER A 371 -1.23 2.07 -24.83
C SER A 371 -1.76 1.63 -26.19
N VAL A 372 -3.03 1.29 -26.28
CA VAL A 372 -3.69 0.88 -27.55
C VAL A 372 -3.71 2.02 -28.55
N ILE A 373 -4.02 3.26 -28.13
CA ILE A 373 -4.00 4.44 -29.02
C ILE A 373 -2.60 4.66 -29.58
N ILE A 374 -1.56 4.64 -28.75
CA ILE A 374 -0.17 4.82 -29.18
C ILE A 374 0.27 3.67 -30.09
N SER A 375 -0.14 2.45 -29.78
CA SER A 375 0.13 1.29 -30.62
C SER A 375 -0.45 1.43 -32.03
N SER A 376 -1.72 1.81 -32.13
CA SER A 376 -2.36 2.03 -33.41
C SER A 376 -1.68 3.11 -34.22
N PHE A 377 -1.25 4.18 -33.57
CA PHE A 377 -0.45 5.21 -34.24
C PHE A 377 0.88 4.63 -34.74
N ALA A 378 1.59 3.85 -33.92
CA ALA A 378 2.82 3.19 -34.32
C ALA A 378 2.59 2.15 -35.45
N ALA A 379 1.51 1.38 -35.36
CA ALA A 379 1.13 0.40 -36.39
C ALA A 379 0.80 1.04 -37.73
N LEU A 380 0.16 2.19 -37.74
CA LEU A 380 -0.21 2.93 -38.97
C LEU A 380 0.91 3.77 -39.57
N THR A 381 1.92 4.14 -38.78
CA THR A 381 3.01 5.01 -39.24
C THR A 381 4.36 4.29 -39.27
N PHE A 382 4.77 3.77 -38.13
CA PHE A 382 6.09 3.19 -37.96
C PHE A 382 6.22 1.81 -38.60
N THR A 383 5.17 0.96 -38.49
CA THR A 383 5.17 -0.39 -39.08
C THR A 383 5.30 -0.38 -40.60
N PRO A 384 4.51 0.40 -41.38
CA PRO A 384 4.68 0.46 -42.82
C PRO A 384 6.07 0.97 -43.23
N MET A 385 6.62 1.97 -42.52
CA MET A 385 7.93 2.51 -42.79
C MET A 385 9.03 1.45 -42.56
N LEU A 386 8.98 0.70 -41.47
CA LEU A 386 9.91 -0.39 -41.21
C LEU A 386 9.75 -1.55 -42.22
N ALA A 387 8.50 -1.92 -42.50
CA ALA A 387 8.19 -3.00 -43.46
C ALA A 387 8.76 -2.70 -44.84
N THR A 388 8.63 -1.48 -45.35
CA THR A 388 9.17 -1.09 -46.67
C THR A 388 10.70 -1.10 -46.74
N LYS A 389 11.40 -1.00 -45.59
CA LYS A 389 12.87 -1.03 -45.51
C LYS A 389 13.44 -2.41 -45.24
N LEU A 390 12.75 -3.22 -44.44
CA LEU A 390 13.25 -4.51 -43.97
C LEU A 390 12.75 -5.68 -44.79
N LEU A 391 11.56 -5.60 -45.39
CA LEU A 391 10.95 -6.67 -46.11
C LEU A 391 11.42 -6.68 -47.60
N ILE A 392 11.83 -7.84 -48.05
CA ILE A 392 12.25 -8.08 -49.44
C ILE A 392 11.61 -9.37 -49.92
N LYS A 393 11.31 -9.40 -51.22
CA LYS A 393 10.84 -10.63 -51.90
C LYS A 393 11.96 -11.67 -51.82
N ARG A 394 11.63 -12.86 -51.32
CA ARG A 394 12.54 -14.01 -51.30
C ARG A 394 12.34 -14.86 -52.55
N GLU A 395 13.42 -15.18 -53.24
CA GLU A 395 13.42 -16.12 -54.36
C GLU A 395 13.40 -17.58 -53.85
N GLN A 396 13.93 -17.86 -52.66
CA GLN A 396 13.94 -19.17 -52.07
C GLN A 396 13.41 -19.17 -50.65
N GLN A 397 12.47 -20.06 -50.40
CA GLN A 397 11.89 -20.23 -49.06
C GLN A 397 12.88 -20.94 -48.12
N SER A 398 12.88 -20.51 -46.83
CA SER A 398 13.74 -21.08 -45.79
C SER A 398 13.45 -22.55 -45.56
N TRP A 399 14.46 -23.32 -45.11
CA TRP A 399 14.27 -24.73 -44.71
C TRP A 399 13.16 -24.91 -43.66
N PHE A 400 13.09 -23.98 -42.70
CA PHE A 400 12.06 -23.98 -41.66
C PHE A 400 10.66 -23.82 -42.27
N TYR A 401 10.49 -22.89 -43.20
CA TYR A 401 9.24 -22.66 -43.93
C TYR A 401 8.77 -23.95 -44.62
N ARG A 402 9.64 -24.58 -45.43
CA ARG A 402 9.31 -25.83 -46.16
C ARG A 402 8.94 -26.98 -45.25
N LYS A 403 9.57 -27.10 -44.08
CA LYS A 403 9.30 -28.18 -43.13
C LYS A 403 7.97 -27.98 -42.38
N THR A 404 7.58 -26.74 -42.14
CA THR A 404 6.35 -26.40 -41.40
C THR A 404 5.15 -26.18 -42.30
N GLU A 405 5.34 -25.95 -43.59
CA GLU A 405 4.27 -25.72 -44.59
C GLU A 405 3.15 -26.78 -44.58
N PRO A 406 3.43 -28.10 -44.57
CA PRO A 406 2.38 -29.10 -44.56
C PRO A 406 1.43 -29.01 -43.36
N PHE A 407 1.95 -28.55 -42.21
CA PHE A 407 1.15 -28.34 -41.01
C PHE A 407 0.18 -27.16 -41.20
N PHE A 408 0.66 -26.02 -41.70
CA PHE A 408 -0.16 -24.85 -41.95
C PHE A 408 -1.16 -25.06 -43.08
N GLU A 409 -0.79 -25.74 -44.15
CA GLU A 409 -1.72 -26.14 -45.20
C GLU A 409 -2.81 -27.07 -44.66
N GLY A 410 -2.44 -28.05 -43.82
CA GLY A 410 -3.38 -28.97 -43.17
C GLY A 410 -4.39 -28.17 -42.29
N MET A 411 -3.91 -27.27 -41.49
CA MET A 411 -4.73 -26.42 -40.65
C MET A 411 -5.70 -25.55 -41.50
N ASN A 412 -5.20 -24.92 -42.55
CA ASN A 412 -6.00 -24.10 -43.45
C ASN A 412 -7.07 -24.92 -44.17
N ARG A 413 -6.75 -26.16 -44.59
CA ARG A 413 -7.70 -27.09 -45.20
C ARG A 413 -8.80 -27.51 -44.24
N VAL A 414 -8.45 -27.86 -42.98
CA VAL A 414 -9.44 -28.20 -41.94
C VAL A 414 -10.36 -27.01 -41.65
N TYR A 415 -9.76 -25.83 -41.51
CA TYR A 415 -10.53 -24.58 -41.27
C TYR A 415 -11.50 -24.32 -42.46
N SER A 416 -11.01 -24.34 -43.71
CA SER A 416 -11.83 -24.09 -44.89
C SER A 416 -12.97 -25.08 -45.02
N GLN A 417 -12.71 -26.37 -44.74
CA GLN A 417 -13.74 -27.42 -44.79
C GLN A 417 -14.79 -27.23 -43.68
N SER A 418 -14.36 -26.96 -42.46
CA SER A 418 -15.27 -26.76 -41.33
C SER A 418 -16.12 -25.51 -41.53
N LEU A 419 -15.51 -24.41 -42.00
CA LEU A 419 -16.23 -23.19 -42.34
C LEU A 419 -17.27 -23.39 -43.44
N ALA A 420 -16.90 -24.08 -44.54
CA ALA A 420 -17.81 -24.43 -45.62
C ALA A 420 -18.99 -25.29 -45.13
N ALA A 421 -18.72 -26.26 -44.27
CA ALA A 421 -19.74 -27.12 -43.66
C ALA A 421 -20.68 -26.31 -42.74
N PHE A 422 -20.14 -25.38 -41.95
CA PHE A 422 -20.93 -24.51 -41.09
C PHE A 422 -21.80 -23.54 -41.87
N LEU A 423 -21.23 -22.89 -42.90
CA LEU A 423 -21.98 -21.99 -43.78
C LEU A 423 -23.13 -22.70 -44.53
N LYS A 424 -22.92 -23.96 -44.90
CA LYS A 424 -23.93 -24.80 -45.52
C LYS A 424 -25.12 -25.11 -44.58
N ARG A 425 -24.87 -25.12 -43.28
CA ARG A 425 -25.86 -25.31 -42.21
C ARG A 425 -26.01 -24.09 -41.30
N ARG A 426 -26.03 -22.90 -41.88
CA ARG A 426 -26.00 -21.62 -41.16
C ARG A 426 -27.05 -21.46 -40.07
N TRP A 427 -28.14 -22.21 -40.10
CA TRP A 427 -29.18 -22.18 -39.09
C TRP A 427 -28.68 -22.74 -37.73
N ILE A 428 -27.60 -23.52 -37.68
CA ILE A 428 -26.96 -24.04 -36.44
C ILE A 428 -26.39 -22.87 -35.61
N ALA A 429 -26.08 -21.74 -36.24
CA ALA A 429 -25.59 -20.58 -35.53
C ALA A 429 -26.57 -20.08 -34.45
N LEU A 430 -27.87 -20.11 -34.76
CA LEU A 430 -28.91 -19.61 -33.88
C LEU A 430 -29.04 -20.39 -32.56
N PRO A 431 -29.24 -21.77 -32.60
CA PRO A 431 -29.26 -22.54 -31.37
C PRO A 431 -27.92 -22.51 -30.61
N PHE A 432 -26.78 -22.45 -31.29
CA PHE A 432 -25.48 -22.30 -30.65
C PHE A 432 -25.40 -21.00 -29.85
N THR A 433 -25.80 -19.86 -30.43
CA THR A 433 -25.85 -18.57 -29.76
C THR A 433 -26.80 -18.60 -28.56
N ILE A 434 -28.02 -19.20 -28.70
CA ILE A 434 -28.97 -19.32 -27.60
C ILE A 434 -28.37 -20.16 -26.45
N VAL A 435 -27.74 -21.30 -26.74
CA VAL A 435 -27.11 -22.16 -25.73
C VAL A 435 -25.98 -21.39 -25.02
N THR A 436 -25.16 -20.63 -25.77
CA THR A 436 -24.09 -19.80 -25.17
C THR A 436 -24.66 -18.76 -24.22
N ILE A 437 -25.73 -18.03 -24.61
CA ILE A 437 -26.35 -17.03 -23.75
C ILE A 437 -26.94 -17.67 -22.48
N LEU A 438 -27.62 -18.83 -22.62
CA LEU A 438 -28.14 -19.56 -21.47
C LEU A 438 -27.01 -20.04 -20.52
N LEU A 439 -25.92 -20.53 -21.08
CA LEU A 439 -24.76 -20.95 -20.31
C LEU A 439 -24.12 -19.78 -19.54
N ILE A 440 -24.00 -18.61 -20.20
CA ILE A 440 -23.55 -17.37 -19.53
C ILE A 440 -24.47 -17.04 -18.36
N GLY A 441 -25.80 -17.08 -18.53
CA GLY A 441 -26.75 -16.83 -17.48
C GLY A 441 -26.64 -17.79 -16.30
N VAL A 442 -26.44 -19.07 -16.58
CA VAL A 442 -26.24 -20.10 -15.54
C VAL A 442 -24.93 -19.85 -14.78
N LEU A 443 -23.82 -19.65 -15.50
CA LEU A 443 -22.51 -19.43 -14.90
C LEU A 443 -22.47 -18.13 -14.07
N TRP A 444 -23.11 -17.08 -14.55
CA TRP A 444 -23.21 -15.79 -13.82
C TRP A 444 -23.86 -15.95 -12.44
N ASN A 445 -24.86 -16.83 -12.32
CA ASN A 445 -25.54 -17.07 -11.05
C ASN A 445 -24.84 -18.11 -10.16
N THR A 446 -23.93 -18.90 -10.69
CA THR A 446 -23.24 -19.98 -9.94
C THR A 446 -21.87 -19.60 -9.47
N ILE A 447 -21.19 -18.68 -10.15
CA ILE A 447 -19.84 -18.22 -9.75
C ILE A 447 -19.96 -17.24 -8.60
N PRO A 448 -19.26 -17.45 -7.47
CA PRO A 448 -19.25 -16.51 -6.36
C PRO A 448 -18.63 -15.17 -6.80
N ALA A 449 -19.25 -14.06 -6.36
CA ALA A 449 -18.79 -12.72 -6.66
C ALA A 449 -17.86 -12.22 -5.55
N GLU A 450 -16.62 -11.93 -5.89
CA GLU A 450 -15.62 -11.37 -5.00
C GLU A 450 -14.98 -10.13 -5.65
N MET A 451 -14.49 -9.19 -4.84
CA MET A 451 -13.83 -7.99 -5.34
C MET A 451 -12.45 -8.31 -5.94
N ALA A 452 -11.70 -9.15 -5.27
CA ALA A 452 -10.41 -9.66 -5.70
C ALA A 452 -10.16 -11.03 -5.04
N PRO A 453 -9.42 -11.94 -5.69
CA PRO A 453 -9.05 -13.19 -5.06
C PRO A 453 -8.20 -12.93 -3.81
N LEU A 454 -8.32 -13.82 -2.83
CA LEU A 454 -7.46 -13.77 -1.64
C LEU A 454 -6.01 -14.02 -2.03
N GLU A 455 -5.16 -13.08 -1.70
CA GLU A 455 -3.71 -13.24 -1.88
C GLU A 455 -3.11 -13.97 -0.69
N ASP A 456 -2.25 -14.94 -0.96
CA ASP A 456 -1.39 -15.52 0.06
C ASP A 456 -0.20 -14.58 0.30
N ARG A 457 -0.25 -13.88 1.45
CA ARG A 457 0.84 -12.99 1.90
C ARG A 457 1.77 -13.67 2.88
N SER A 458 1.62 -14.96 3.08
CA SER A 458 2.36 -15.74 4.09
C SER A 458 2.25 -15.12 5.50
N GLN A 459 1.08 -14.54 5.81
CA GLN A 459 0.78 -13.90 7.09
C GLN A 459 -0.46 -14.52 7.70
N ILE A 460 -0.35 -14.97 8.93
CA ILE A 460 -1.46 -15.47 9.72
C ILE A 460 -1.68 -14.49 10.87
N SER A 461 -2.89 -13.94 10.96
CA SER A 461 -3.30 -13.07 12.07
C SER A 461 -4.23 -13.82 13.00
N ILE A 462 -3.84 -13.95 14.25
CA ILE A 462 -4.64 -14.60 15.27
C ILE A 462 -5.13 -13.55 16.26
N ASN A 463 -6.44 -13.32 16.29
CA ASN A 463 -7.05 -12.39 17.22
C ASN A 463 -7.71 -13.18 18.36
N THR A 464 -7.28 -12.92 19.58
CA THR A 464 -7.87 -13.52 20.78
C THR A 464 -8.68 -12.50 21.56
N MET A 465 -9.84 -12.89 22.01
CA MET A 465 -10.73 -12.03 22.80
C MET A 465 -11.11 -12.75 24.08
N GLY A 466 -10.83 -12.13 25.21
CA GLY A 466 -11.23 -12.65 26.51
C GLY A 466 -12.71 -12.42 26.81
N ALA A 467 -13.27 -13.22 27.71
CA ALA A 467 -14.61 -12.97 28.23
C ALA A 467 -14.63 -11.65 29.03
N GLU A 468 -15.80 -11.02 29.11
CA GLU A 468 -15.98 -9.82 29.91
C GLU A 468 -15.64 -10.07 31.40
N GLY A 469 -14.79 -9.19 31.96
CA GLY A 469 -14.35 -9.26 33.35
C GLY A 469 -13.06 -10.04 33.61
N VAL A 470 -12.42 -10.62 32.60
CA VAL A 470 -11.10 -11.26 32.79
C VAL A 470 -10.00 -10.21 33.02
N THR A 471 -8.97 -10.58 33.78
CA THR A 471 -7.82 -9.70 34.05
C THR A 471 -6.88 -9.62 32.87
N TYR A 472 -6.06 -8.56 32.83
CA TYR A 472 -5.00 -8.42 31.86
C TYR A 472 -3.98 -9.56 31.92
N GLU A 473 -3.59 -9.98 33.11
CA GLU A 473 -2.67 -11.07 33.35
C GLU A 473 -3.18 -12.38 32.74
N TYR A 474 -4.47 -12.67 32.92
CA TYR A 474 -5.08 -13.86 32.33
C TYR A 474 -4.98 -13.87 30.79
N ILE A 475 -5.36 -12.75 30.14
CA ILE A 475 -5.28 -12.66 28.68
C ILE A 475 -3.84 -12.69 28.18
N ARG A 476 -2.92 -12.04 28.90
CA ARG A 476 -1.50 -12.08 28.57
C ARG A 476 -0.97 -13.51 28.59
N ASP A 477 -1.20 -14.24 29.68
CA ASP A 477 -0.69 -15.59 29.85
C ASP A 477 -1.34 -16.56 28.82
N TYR A 478 -2.63 -16.41 28.57
CA TYR A 478 -3.32 -17.14 27.51
C TYR A 478 -2.77 -16.86 26.10
N THR A 479 -2.42 -15.61 25.81
CA THR A 479 -1.81 -15.24 24.52
C THR A 479 -0.39 -15.80 24.40
N GLU A 480 0.39 -15.85 25.48
CA GLU A 480 1.71 -16.51 25.49
C GLU A 480 1.58 -18.02 25.24
N ASP A 481 0.62 -18.71 25.84
CA ASP A 481 0.37 -20.12 25.58
C ASP A 481 0.02 -20.38 24.10
N ILE A 482 -0.78 -19.50 23.49
CA ILE A 482 -1.07 -19.58 22.05
C ILE A 482 0.20 -19.37 21.23
N ASN A 483 1.04 -18.38 21.56
CA ASN A 483 2.29 -18.15 20.84
C ASN A 483 3.21 -19.39 20.91
N HIS A 484 3.35 -20.01 22.07
CA HIS A 484 4.13 -21.25 22.21
C HIS A 484 3.53 -22.41 21.40
N LEU A 485 2.20 -22.50 21.33
CA LEU A 485 1.54 -23.51 20.52
C LEU A 485 1.80 -23.26 19.01
N VAL A 486 1.68 -22.01 18.57
CA VAL A 486 1.94 -21.60 17.17
C VAL A 486 3.39 -21.89 16.79
N ASP A 487 4.36 -21.49 17.62
CA ASP A 487 5.79 -21.76 17.41
C ASP A 487 6.10 -23.27 17.33
N SER A 488 5.31 -24.10 18.02
CA SER A 488 5.49 -25.57 17.98
C SER A 488 4.93 -26.21 16.69
N ILE A 489 3.98 -25.54 16.01
CA ILE A 489 3.29 -26.08 14.83
C ILE A 489 3.88 -25.50 13.55
N ILE A 490 4.27 -24.24 13.57
CA ILE A 490 4.84 -23.52 12.41
C ILE A 490 6.36 -23.42 12.64
N PRO A 491 7.18 -24.16 11.86
CA PRO A 491 8.64 -24.18 12.03
C PRO A 491 9.31 -22.88 11.58
#